data_3179331b888fd135f67f0771ca53638d
#
_entry.id   3179331b888fd135f67f0771ca53638d
#
_cell.length_a   1.000
_cell.length_b   1.000
_cell.length_c   1.000
_cell.angle_alpha   90.00
_cell.angle_beta   90.00
_cell.angle_gamma   90.00
#
_symmetry.space_group_name_H-M   'P 1'
#
loop_
_entity.id
_entity.type
_entity.pdbx_description
1 polymer ?
#
loop_
_entity_poly.entity_id
_entity_poly.type
_entity_poly.pdbx_seq_one_letter_code
_entity_poly.pdbx_strand_id
1 'polypeptide(L)'
;MREIGGYFPYIEEPDNKNHYLDGLCPPEGDLRFLMSGRCANYLALEDFKKQQPHPVAYVPLYTCETVIDPFVKAGYELIFYDFTKDMIPVFDESVLDKIHLISICGYYGFSGYDREFLKKCEERGICIIEDTTHSIFSADGIYEGCTYVVGS
;
A
#
# COMPACT_ATOMS: atom_id res chain seq x y z
N MET A 1 32.55 -12.03 4.47
CA MET A 1 31.28 -11.29 4.72
C MET A 1 30.30 -11.77 3.68
N ARG A 2 29.15 -12.30 4.05
CA ARG A 2 28.09 -12.62 3.07
C ARG A 2 27.35 -11.34 2.76
N GLU A 3 27.22 -11.00 1.49
CA GLU A 3 26.33 -9.90 1.07
C GLU A 3 24.89 -10.25 1.43
N ILE A 4 24.21 -9.31 2.05
CA ILE A 4 22.78 -9.37 2.31
C ILE A 4 22.12 -8.39 1.35
N GLY A 5 21.40 -8.92 0.39
CA GLY A 5 20.86 -8.15 -0.72
C GLY A 5 21.74 -8.24 -1.96
N GLY A 6 21.17 -8.04 -3.11
CA GLY A 6 21.83 -8.12 -4.40
C GLY A 6 20.93 -8.79 -5.45
N TYR A 7 21.48 -8.98 -6.64
CA TYR A 7 20.77 -9.68 -7.70
C TYR A 7 20.69 -11.18 -7.36
N PHE A 8 19.48 -11.71 -7.31
CA PHE A 8 19.28 -13.16 -7.22
C PHE A 8 19.64 -13.80 -8.56
N PRO A 9 20.36 -14.94 -8.56
CA PRO A 9 20.60 -15.66 -9.79
C PRO A 9 19.25 -16.09 -10.39
N TYR A 10 19.17 -16.06 -11.72
CA TYR A 10 18.02 -16.64 -12.42
C TYR A 10 17.87 -18.10 -11.99
N ILE A 11 16.71 -18.44 -11.46
CA ILE A 11 16.32 -19.81 -11.15
C ILE A 11 15.33 -20.22 -12.24
N GLU A 12 15.57 -21.37 -12.88
CA GLU A 12 14.58 -21.92 -13.79
C GLU A 12 13.23 -22.01 -13.09
N GLU A 13 12.20 -21.51 -13.75
CA GLU A 13 10.85 -21.53 -13.20
C GLU A 13 10.49 -22.95 -12.78
N PRO A 14 10.08 -23.18 -11.52
CA PRO A 14 9.58 -24.48 -11.13
C PRO A 14 8.37 -24.79 -12.01
N ASP A 15 8.21 -26.04 -12.42
CA ASP A 15 7.08 -26.52 -13.22
C ASP A 15 5.78 -26.53 -12.39
N ASN A 16 5.50 -25.39 -11.79
CA ASN A 16 4.38 -25.15 -10.88
C ASN A 16 3.38 -24.21 -11.57
N LYS A 17 2.19 -24.74 -11.84
CA LYS A 17 1.10 -24.01 -12.49
C LYS A 17 0.33 -23.07 -11.55
N ASN A 18 0.63 -23.09 -10.24
CA ASN A 18 -0.04 -22.25 -9.25
C ASN A 18 0.81 -21.01 -9.00
N HIS A 19 0.33 -19.86 -9.41
CA HIS A 19 0.95 -18.58 -9.08
C HIS A 19 0.49 -18.15 -7.69
N TYR A 20 1.44 -17.77 -6.84
CA TYR A 20 1.15 -17.28 -5.48
C TYR A 20 0.14 -16.14 -5.50
N LEU A 21 0.25 -15.24 -6.47
CA LEU A 21 -0.63 -14.07 -6.60
C LEU A 21 -2.08 -14.42 -6.94
N ASP A 22 -2.33 -15.59 -7.55
CA ASP A 22 -3.70 -16.04 -7.88
C ASP A 22 -4.54 -16.23 -6.62
N GLY A 23 -3.89 -16.55 -5.49
CA GLY A 23 -4.55 -16.69 -4.18
C GLY A 23 -4.76 -15.37 -3.43
N LEU A 24 -4.13 -14.29 -3.87
CA LEU A 24 -4.24 -12.97 -3.22
C LEU A 24 -5.33 -12.09 -3.82
N CYS A 25 -5.72 -12.37 -5.06
CA CYS A 25 -6.77 -11.63 -5.73
C CYS A 25 -8.09 -12.41 -5.62
N PRO A 26 -9.14 -11.82 -5.03
CA PRO A 26 -10.45 -12.46 -5.02
C PRO A 26 -10.98 -12.65 -6.45
N PRO A 27 -11.90 -13.61 -6.69
CA PRO A 27 -12.41 -13.90 -8.04
C PRO A 27 -13.03 -12.71 -8.77
N GLU A 28 -13.58 -11.77 -8.01
CA GLU A 28 -14.15 -10.49 -8.50
C GLU A 28 -13.13 -9.36 -8.58
N GLY A 29 -11.89 -9.59 -8.15
CA GLY A 29 -10.82 -8.61 -8.15
C GLY A 29 -10.20 -8.40 -9.52
N ASP A 30 -9.60 -7.23 -9.72
CA ASP A 30 -8.88 -6.86 -10.94
C ASP A 30 -7.36 -6.90 -10.67
N LEU A 31 -6.70 -7.98 -11.04
CA LEU A 31 -5.26 -8.14 -10.91
C LEU A 31 -4.54 -7.63 -12.16
N ARG A 32 -3.63 -6.68 -11.99
CA ARG A 32 -2.84 -6.09 -13.08
C ARG A 32 -1.35 -6.13 -12.80
N PHE A 33 -0.59 -6.63 -13.77
CA PHE A 33 0.86 -6.58 -13.77
C PHE A 33 1.34 -5.31 -14.46
N LEU A 34 2.14 -4.51 -13.76
CA LEU A 34 2.66 -3.23 -14.22
C LEU A 34 4.19 -3.20 -14.12
N MET A 35 4.83 -2.19 -14.71
CA MET A 35 6.28 -2.10 -14.75
C MET A 35 6.94 -1.93 -13.36
N SER A 36 6.22 -1.41 -12.38
CA SER A 36 6.74 -1.16 -11.02
C SER A 36 5.62 -0.82 -10.05
N GLY A 37 5.88 -0.93 -8.74
CA GLY A 37 4.98 -0.45 -7.69
C GLY A 37 4.62 1.03 -7.82
N ARG A 38 5.55 1.89 -8.29
CA ARG A 38 5.27 3.29 -8.60
C ARG A 38 4.15 3.43 -9.65
N CYS A 39 4.20 2.62 -10.71
CA CYS A 39 3.16 2.63 -11.74
C CYS A 39 1.83 2.08 -11.20
N ALA A 40 1.89 1.09 -10.31
CA ALA A 40 0.70 0.55 -9.66
C ALA A 40 0.04 1.60 -8.76
N ASN A 41 0.81 2.28 -7.92
CA ASN A 41 0.33 3.40 -7.12
C ASN A 41 -0.32 4.48 -8.00
N TYR A 42 0.37 4.93 -9.04
CA TYR A 42 -0.14 5.98 -9.92
C TYR A 42 -1.47 5.58 -10.58
N LEU A 43 -1.59 4.33 -11.04
CA LEU A 43 -2.83 3.83 -11.65
C LEU A 43 -4.00 3.82 -10.65
N ALA A 44 -3.77 3.33 -9.42
CA ALA A 44 -4.78 3.32 -8.37
C ALA A 44 -5.24 4.74 -8.01
N LEU A 45 -4.29 5.69 -7.90
CA LEU A 45 -4.57 7.09 -7.60
C LEU A 45 -5.37 7.78 -8.71
N GLU A 46 -5.04 7.55 -9.97
CA GLU A 46 -5.79 8.09 -11.12
C GLU A 46 -7.19 7.48 -11.21
N ASP A 47 -7.36 6.22 -10.82
CA ASP A 47 -8.67 5.58 -10.77
C ASP A 47 -9.54 6.19 -9.67
N PHE A 48 -9.00 6.35 -8.47
CA PHE A 48 -9.72 6.97 -7.35
C PHE A 48 -10.11 8.43 -7.63
N LYS A 49 -9.27 9.20 -8.34
CA LYS A 49 -9.56 10.60 -8.72
C LYS A 49 -10.81 10.77 -9.59
N LYS A 50 -11.24 9.72 -10.29
CA LYS A 50 -12.49 9.79 -11.06
C LYS A 50 -13.71 10.01 -10.16
N GLN A 51 -13.63 9.57 -8.91
CA GLN A 51 -14.68 9.71 -7.90
C GLN A 51 -14.46 10.95 -7.01
N GLN A 52 -13.20 11.32 -6.77
CA GLN A 52 -12.81 12.44 -5.91
C GLN A 52 -11.76 13.32 -6.62
N PRO A 53 -12.18 14.38 -7.34
CA PRO A 53 -11.29 15.21 -8.18
C PRO A 53 -10.21 15.99 -7.40
N HIS A 54 -10.45 16.30 -6.13
CA HIS A 54 -9.53 17.05 -5.26
C HIS A 54 -9.23 16.24 -4.00
N PRO A 55 -8.50 15.12 -4.11
CA PRO A 55 -8.30 14.24 -2.99
C PRO A 55 -7.22 14.74 -2.04
N VAL A 56 -7.45 14.53 -0.74
CA VAL A 56 -6.46 14.65 0.32
C VAL A 56 -6.05 13.25 0.75
N ALA A 57 -4.76 12.95 0.74
CA ALA A 57 -4.23 11.64 1.11
C ALA A 57 -3.43 11.71 2.41
N TYR A 58 -3.63 10.72 3.27
CA TYR A 58 -2.85 10.50 4.49
C TYR A 58 -1.79 9.45 4.21
N VAL A 59 -0.53 9.85 4.21
CA VAL A 59 0.59 9.06 3.69
C VAL A 59 1.71 8.92 4.71
N PRO A 60 2.54 7.87 4.64
CA PRO A 60 3.64 7.69 5.58
C PRO A 60 4.72 8.76 5.39
N LEU A 61 5.20 9.33 6.51
CA LEU A 61 6.35 10.23 6.50
C LEU A 61 7.66 9.48 6.24
N TYR A 62 7.80 8.29 6.82
CA TYR A 62 8.95 7.41 6.60
C TYR A 62 8.67 6.47 5.43
N THR A 63 9.02 6.91 4.24
CA THR A 63 8.86 6.12 3.02
C THR A 63 9.81 6.61 1.93
N CYS A 64 9.93 5.84 0.86
CA CYS A 64 10.77 6.24 -0.25
C CYS A 64 10.03 7.24 -1.17
N GLU A 65 10.79 8.10 -1.84
CA GLU A 65 10.27 9.08 -2.79
C GLU A 65 9.38 8.43 -3.86
N THR A 66 9.68 7.19 -4.26
CA THR A 66 8.94 6.47 -5.28
C THR A 66 7.48 6.14 -4.89
N VAL A 67 7.18 6.15 -3.59
CA VAL A 67 5.82 5.99 -3.07
C VAL A 67 5.07 7.32 -3.08
N ILE A 68 5.74 8.43 -2.76
CA ILE A 68 5.14 9.77 -2.66
C ILE A 68 4.98 10.45 -4.03
N ASP A 69 5.96 10.27 -4.92
CA ASP A 69 5.96 10.90 -6.26
C ASP A 69 4.66 10.66 -7.07
N PRO A 70 4.04 9.48 -7.08
CA PRO A 70 2.73 9.26 -7.71
C PRO A 70 1.62 10.17 -7.18
N PHE A 71 1.54 10.39 -5.87
CA PHE A 71 0.54 11.26 -5.25
C PHE A 71 0.71 12.71 -5.69
N VAL A 72 1.96 13.21 -5.67
CA VAL A 72 2.28 14.56 -6.10
C VAL A 72 1.94 14.74 -7.58
N LYS A 73 2.32 13.81 -8.44
CA LYS A 73 2.03 13.82 -9.89
C LYS A 73 0.54 13.75 -10.20
N ALA A 74 -0.19 12.97 -9.42
CA ALA A 74 -1.64 12.87 -9.53
C ALA A 74 -2.36 14.10 -8.92
N GLY A 75 -1.66 15.03 -8.27
CA GLY A 75 -2.20 16.28 -7.75
C GLY A 75 -2.99 16.12 -6.44
N TYR A 76 -2.57 15.20 -5.58
CA TYR A 76 -3.12 15.05 -4.23
C TYR A 76 -2.56 16.09 -3.27
N GLU A 77 -3.39 16.57 -2.35
CA GLU A 77 -2.93 17.22 -1.12
C GLU A 77 -2.50 16.14 -0.13
N LEU A 78 -1.35 16.34 0.55
CA LEU A 78 -0.76 15.31 1.42
C LEU A 78 -0.77 15.76 2.87
N ILE A 79 -1.24 14.88 3.75
CA ILE A 79 -1.05 14.90 5.18
C ILE A 79 -0.17 13.70 5.53
N PHE A 80 0.81 13.88 6.41
CA PHE A 80 1.76 12.82 6.74
C PHE A 80 1.49 12.27 8.14
N TYR A 81 1.64 10.95 8.30
CA TYR A 81 1.71 10.30 9.60
C TYR A 81 3.11 9.82 9.91
N ASP A 82 3.45 9.78 11.18
CA ASP A 82 4.76 9.39 11.69
C ASP A 82 4.76 7.94 12.19
N PHE A 83 5.90 7.48 12.66
CA PHE A 83 6.14 6.14 13.17
C PHE A 83 6.77 6.19 14.56
N THR A 84 6.48 5.18 15.37
CA THR A 84 7.27 4.90 16.57
C THR A 84 8.68 4.41 16.21
N LYS A 85 9.57 4.36 17.19
CA LYS A 85 10.91 3.75 17.02
C LYS A 85 10.87 2.27 16.60
N ASP A 86 9.76 1.59 16.83
CA ASP A 86 9.54 0.19 16.48
C ASP A 86 8.82 0.05 15.11
N MET A 87 8.80 1.13 14.31
CA MET A 87 8.20 1.19 12.97
C MET A 87 6.68 0.92 12.94
N ILE A 88 6.00 1.24 14.04
CA ILE A 88 4.53 1.18 14.10
C ILE A 88 3.98 2.55 13.70
N PRO A 89 3.06 2.62 12.71
CA PRO A 89 2.41 3.88 12.34
C PRO A 89 1.67 4.52 13.50
N VAL A 90 1.75 5.86 13.59
CA VAL A 90 1.03 6.66 14.57
C VAL A 90 -0.03 7.47 13.84
N PHE A 91 -1.27 7.03 13.90
CA PHE A 91 -2.38 7.70 13.25
C PHE A 91 -3.04 8.73 14.17
N ASP A 92 -3.43 9.86 13.59
CA ASP A 92 -4.18 10.93 14.27
C ASP A 92 -5.65 10.90 13.81
N GLU A 93 -6.57 10.63 14.71
CA GLU A 93 -8.01 10.60 14.40
C GLU A 93 -8.57 11.95 13.93
N SER A 94 -7.93 13.06 14.28
CA SER A 94 -8.37 14.40 13.88
C SER A 94 -8.31 14.65 12.37
N VAL A 95 -7.64 13.78 11.62
CA VAL A 95 -7.56 13.89 10.15
C VAL A 95 -8.72 13.19 9.43
N LEU A 96 -9.47 12.31 10.12
CA LEU A 96 -10.50 11.46 9.49
C LEU A 96 -11.58 12.25 8.72
N ASP A 97 -11.90 13.46 9.15
CA ASP A 97 -12.88 14.32 8.46
C ASP A 97 -12.27 15.15 7.32
N LYS A 98 -10.95 15.04 7.10
CA LYS A 98 -10.21 15.83 6.10
C LYS A 98 -9.68 14.98 4.96
N ILE A 99 -9.41 13.71 5.21
CA ILE A 99 -8.79 12.81 4.24
C ILE A 99 -9.83 12.04 3.42
N HIS A 100 -9.48 11.73 2.19
CA HIS A 100 -10.29 10.93 1.27
C HIS A 100 -9.64 9.58 1.00
N LEU A 101 -8.34 9.48 1.27
CA LEU A 101 -7.55 8.29 1.05
C LEU A 101 -6.46 8.18 2.11
N ILE A 102 -6.19 6.94 2.56
CA ILE A 102 -5.01 6.60 3.35
C ILE A 102 -4.15 5.59 2.59
N SER A 103 -2.84 5.84 2.54
CA SER A 103 -1.86 4.87 2.07
C SER A 103 -1.17 4.25 3.28
N ILE A 104 -1.27 2.93 3.42
CA ILE A 104 -0.62 2.18 4.48
C ILE A 104 0.47 1.28 3.90
N CYS A 105 1.48 0.98 4.69
CA CYS A 105 2.55 0.05 4.34
C CYS A 105 3.04 -0.68 5.59
N GLY A 106 3.33 -1.97 5.43
CA GLY A 106 4.10 -2.72 6.42
C GLY A 106 5.60 -2.53 6.18
N TYR A 107 6.40 -2.80 7.20
CA TYR A 107 7.85 -2.73 7.10
C TYR A 107 8.50 -4.03 7.54
N TYR A 108 9.55 -4.42 6.83
CA TYR A 108 10.41 -5.56 7.18
C TYR A 108 9.67 -6.89 7.39
N GLY A 109 8.53 -7.07 6.74
CA GLY A 109 7.71 -8.29 6.84
C GLY A 109 6.60 -8.21 7.89
N PHE A 110 6.35 -7.04 8.49
CA PHE A 110 5.32 -6.84 9.51
C PHE A 110 4.30 -5.79 9.06
N SER A 111 3.01 -6.08 9.28
CA SER A 111 1.88 -5.17 9.05
C SER A 111 1.38 -4.63 10.40
N GLY A 112 2.22 -3.85 11.08
CA GLY A 112 1.99 -3.38 12.45
C GLY A 112 1.03 -2.18 12.59
N TYR A 113 0.22 -1.87 11.59
CA TYR A 113 -0.72 -0.73 11.63
C TYR A 113 -1.96 -1.01 12.48
N ASP A 114 -2.55 0.06 13.03
CA ASP A 114 -3.77 0.02 13.83
C ASP A 114 -4.99 -0.31 12.95
N ARG A 115 -5.47 -1.54 13.04
CA ARG A 115 -6.65 -2.02 12.29
C ARG A 115 -7.96 -1.37 12.75
N GLU A 116 -8.04 -0.89 13.99
CA GLU A 116 -9.20 -0.16 14.49
C GLU A 116 -9.33 1.21 13.81
N PHE A 117 -8.20 1.90 13.62
CA PHE A 117 -8.16 3.14 12.86
C PHE A 117 -8.58 2.90 11.39
N LEU A 118 -8.08 1.84 10.76
CA LEU A 118 -8.45 1.51 9.38
C LEU A 118 -9.93 1.19 9.24
N LYS A 119 -10.52 0.51 10.21
CA LYS A 119 -11.97 0.27 10.25
C LYS A 119 -12.76 1.57 10.33
N LYS A 120 -12.29 2.56 11.10
CA LYS A 120 -12.91 3.89 11.10
C LYS A 120 -12.79 4.60 9.75
N CYS A 121 -11.70 4.39 9.02
CA CYS A 121 -11.56 4.90 7.65
C CYS A 121 -12.59 4.25 6.73
N GLU A 122 -12.72 2.92 6.77
CA GLU A 122 -13.68 2.16 5.97
C GLU A 122 -15.13 2.60 6.24
N GLU A 123 -15.52 2.73 7.51
CA GLU A 123 -16.86 3.19 7.95
C GLU A 123 -17.19 4.61 7.45
N ARG A 124 -16.18 5.44 7.17
CA ARG A 124 -16.32 6.79 6.59
C ARG A 124 -16.19 6.83 5.07
N GLY A 125 -15.98 5.68 4.43
CA GLY A 125 -15.78 5.61 2.98
C GLY A 125 -14.43 6.19 2.53
N ILE A 126 -13.44 6.27 3.43
CA ILE A 126 -12.08 6.68 3.09
C ILE A 126 -11.41 5.52 2.34
N CYS A 127 -10.89 5.78 1.15
CA CYS A 127 -10.17 4.80 0.34
C CYS A 127 -8.89 4.32 1.06
N ILE A 128 -8.65 3.02 1.08
CA ILE A 128 -7.45 2.44 1.67
C ILE A 128 -6.60 1.81 0.56
N ILE A 129 -5.36 2.28 0.42
CA ILE A 129 -4.33 1.67 -0.43
C ILE A 129 -3.30 1.01 0.48
N GLU A 130 -3.05 -0.28 0.33
CA GLU A 130 -1.95 -0.98 1.00
C GLU A 130 -0.80 -1.23 0.04
N ASP A 131 0.38 -0.70 0.37
CA ASP A 131 1.64 -1.06 -0.29
C ASP A 131 2.26 -2.27 0.43
N THR A 132 2.21 -3.41 -0.23
CA THR A 132 2.66 -4.69 0.29
C THR A 132 4.11 -5.02 -0.06
N THR A 133 4.86 -4.09 -0.66
CA THR A 133 6.25 -4.33 -1.11
C THR A 133 7.13 -4.98 -0.04
N HIS A 134 6.94 -4.61 1.22
CA HIS A 134 7.71 -5.16 2.35
C HIS A 134 6.92 -6.17 3.21
N SER A 135 5.64 -6.38 2.96
CA SER A 135 4.75 -7.11 3.87
C SER A 135 3.86 -8.16 3.21
N ILE A 136 4.01 -8.41 1.91
CA ILE A 136 3.15 -9.37 1.18
C ILE A 136 3.15 -10.79 1.79
N PHE A 137 4.22 -11.16 2.48
CA PHE A 137 4.35 -12.43 3.21
C PHE A 137 4.16 -12.28 4.72
N SER A 138 3.63 -11.13 5.18
CA SER A 138 3.36 -10.92 6.60
C SER A 138 2.38 -11.95 7.14
N ALA A 139 2.62 -12.39 8.38
CA ALA A 139 1.69 -13.30 9.07
C ALA A 139 0.33 -12.65 9.36
N ASP A 140 0.31 -11.30 9.47
CA ASP A 140 -0.91 -10.53 9.69
C ASP A 140 -1.77 -10.38 8.43
N GLY A 141 -1.21 -10.75 7.27
CA GLY A 141 -1.88 -10.65 5.98
C GLY A 141 -2.13 -9.20 5.52
N ILE A 142 -2.80 -9.10 4.38
CA ILE A 142 -3.30 -7.85 3.82
C ILE A 142 -4.55 -7.41 4.59
N TYR A 143 -4.76 -6.12 4.75
CA TYR A 143 -6.00 -5.62 5.36
C TYR A 143 -7.20 -5.88 4.44
N GLU A 144 -8.22 -6.57 4.95
CA GLU A 144 -9.38 -7.02 4.14
C GLU A 144 -10.22 -5.87 3.57
N GLY A 145 -10.21 -4.70 4.23
CA GLY A 145 -10.92 -3.49 3.80
C GLY A 145 -10.18 -2.63 2.78
N CYS A 146 -9.06 -3.11 2.19
CA CYS A 146 -8.34 -2.36 1.18
C CYS A 146 -9.16 -2.18 -0.11
N THR A 147 -9.19 -0.95 -0.61
CA THR A 147 -9.72 -0.64 -1.95
C THR A 147 -8.71 -1.04 -3.03
N TYR A 148 -7.44 -0.79 -2.78
CA TYR A 148 -6.33 -1.17 -3.66
C TYR A 148 -5.21 -1.81 -2.86
N VAL A 149 -4.59 -2.83 -3.45
CA VAL A 149 -3.36 -3.43 -2.97
C VAL A 149 -2.31 -3.29 -4.06
N VAL A 150 -1.17 -2.73 -3.71
CA VAL A 150 -0.05 -2.50 -4.63
C VAL A 150 1.22 -3.10 -4.07
N GLY A 151 2.17 -3.42 -4.95
CA GLY A 151 3.46 -3.98 -4.52
C GLY A 151 4.46 -4.05 -5.67
N SER A 152 5.72 -4.36 -5.35
CA SER A 152 6.80 -4.54 -6.32
C SER A 152 7.87 -5.54 -5.85
#